data_25cb4825c99b810bf328d8421063d80c
#
_entry.id   25cb4825c99b810bf328d8421063d80c
#
_cell.length_a   1.000
_cell.length_b   1.000
_cell.length_c   1.000
_cell.angle_alpha   90.00
_cell.angle_beta   90.00
_cell.angle_gamma   90.00
#
_symmetry.space_group_name_H-M   'P 1'
#
loop_
_entity.id
_entity.type
_entity.pdbx_description
1 polymer ?
#
loop_
_entity_poly.entity_id
_entity_poly.type
_entity_poly.pdbx_seq_one_letter_code
_entity_poly.pdbx_strand_id
1 'polypeptide(L)'
;MERLYCTINEEQARIAHDMMSMSDYKVGSKTEEYRGYVDKAYDLAEKVAEARPRETDRVEALAKRYSKRMAEYMNRESNIGCRCPSVMISGAGNFPVKKKEKQVQAWEKNHQFYTETQKILDKIKGILRGKDIIKSSDEDAIERLEEKLDALKENQERMRAVNKAIRLKNTKKGDEELKILGYSDEQIQELRTPDFMGRVGFPAYALQNNNANIHRVEERVKSLKAVKEKGTKETEFELSLIHI
;
A
#
# COMPACT_ATOMS: atom_id res chain seq x y z
N MET A 1 -16.67 8.04 3.09
CA MET A 1 -15.61 8.96 3.62
C MET A 1 -15.79 10.35 3.01
N GLU A 2 -15.57 11.42 3.79
CA GLU A 2 -15.56 12.77 3.25
C GLU A 2 -14.30 13.00 2.41
N ARG A 3 -14.48 13.39 1.14
CA ARG A 3 -13.37 13.57 0.19
C ARG A 3 -12.74 14.94 0.34
N LEU A 4 -11.44 14.97 0.61
CA LEU A 4 -10.67 16.22 0.70
C LEU A 4 -10.13 16.59 -0.69
N TYR A 5 -10.57 17.73 -1.21
CA TYR A 5 -10.00 18.32 -2.42
C TYR A 5 -9.21 19.58 -2.08
N CYS A 6 -7.97 19.63 -2.58
CA CYS A 6 -7.11 20.80 -2.44
C CYS A 6 -7.18 21.66 -3.71
N THR A 7 -6.80 22.94 -3.57
CA THR A 7 -6.83 23.90 -4.68
C THR A 7 -5.75 23.60 -5.73
N ILE A 8 -6.15 23.58 -6.99
CA ILE A 8 -5.26 23.55 -8.16
C ILE A 8 -5.19 24.96 -8.75
N ASN A 9 -4.00 25.41 -9.08
CA ASN A 9 -3.78 26.71 -9.70
C ASN A 9 -4.01 26.61 -11.22
N GLU A 10 -5.26 26.79 -11.63
CA GLU A 10 -5.66 26.70 -13.05
C GLU A 10 -5.02 27.79 -13.92
N GLU A 11 -4.75 28.97 -13.37
CA GLU A 11 -4.08 30.02 -14.10
C GLU A 11 -2.64 29.63 -14.46
N GLN A 12 -1.89 29.11 -13.50
CA GLN A 12 -0.55 28.55 -13.77
C GLN A 12 -0.61 27.35 -14.72
N ALA A 13 -1.62 26.50 -14.60
CA ALA A 13 -1.80 25.36 -15.50
C ALA A 13 -2.04 25.83 -16.95
N ARG A 14 -2.86 26.88 -17.16
CA ARG A 14 -3.09 27.50 -18.44
C ARG A 14 -1.79 28.08 -19.02
N ILE A 15 -1.07 28.89 -18.24
CA ILE A 15 0.20 29.47 -18.71
C ILE A 15 1.22 28.38 -19.09
N ALA A 16 1.32 27.33 -18.26
CA ALA A 16 2.20 26.20 -18.53
C ALA A 16 1.80 25.46 -19.81
N HIS A 17 0.51 25.29 -20.08
CA HIS A 17 -0.01 24.69 -21.30
C HIS A 17 0.36 25.56 -22.52
N ASP A 18 0.11 26.87 -22.48
CA ASP A 18 0.40 27.82 -23.56
C ASP A 18 1.92 27.87 -23.87
N MET A 19 2.76 27.66 -22.85
CA MET A 19 4.22 27.53 -23.02
C MET A 19 4.66 26.23 -23.71
N MET A 20 3.82 25.19 -23.73
CA MET A 20 4.20 23.85 -24.20
C MET A 20 3.40 23.36 -25.38
N SER A 21 2.24 23.91 -25.65
CA SER A 21 1.27 23.45 -26.65
C SER A 21 0.76 24.60 -27.50
N MET A 22 0.39 24.31 -28.75
CA MET A 22 -0.31 25.23 -29.67
C MET A 22 -1.83 25.07 -29.58
N SER A 23 -2.35 24.10 -28.84
CA SER A 23 -3.78 23.90 -28.65
C SER A 23 -4.34 24.82 -27.56
N ASP A 24 -5.64 25.09 -27.61
CA ASP A 24 -6.31 25.87 -26.59
C ASP A 24 -6.39 25.11 -25.27
N TYR A 25 -6.18 25.83 -24.16
CA TYR A 25 -6.34 25.25 -22.84
C TYR A 25 -7.81 25.12 -22.45
N LYS A 26 -8.25 23.93 -22.07
CA LYS A 26 -9.59 23.72 -21.53
C LYS A 26 -9.61 24.11 -20.06
N VAL A 27 -10.29 25.23 -19.76
CA VAL A 27 -10.41 25.73 -18.37
C VAL A 27 -11.03 24.66 -17.46
N GLY A 28 -10.43 24.45 -16.30
CA GLY A 28 -10.87 23.46 -15.31
C GLY A 28 -10.33 22.05 -15.55
N SER A 29 -9.70 21.77 -16.70
CA SER A 29 -9.21 20.43 -17.04
C SER A 29 -8.19 19.88 -16.04
N LYS A 30 -7.31 20.74 -15.51
CA LYS A 30 -6.31 20.32 -14.51
C LYS A 30 -6.96 19.97 -13.17
N THR A 31 -7.98 20.71 -12.78
CA THR A 31 -8.80 20.42 -11.58
C THR A 31 -9.60 19.14 -11.74
N GLU A 32 -10.18 18.90 -12.92
CA GLU A 32 -10.88 17.64 -13.23
C GLU A 32 -9.93 16.45 -13.15
N GLU A 33 -8.75 16.56 -13.76
CA GLU A 33 -7.70 15.53 -13.69
C GLU A 33 -7.31 15.21 -12.24
N TYR A 34 -7.07 16.26 -11.45
CA TYR A 34 -6.77 16.12 -10.02
C TYR A 34 -7.88 15.39 -9.26
N ARG A 35 -9.13 15.82 -9.45
CA ARG A 35 -10.30 15.18 -8.80
C ARG A 35 -10.39 13.71 -9.16
N GLY A 36 -10.15 13.35 -10.42
CA GLY A 36 -10.14 11.96 -10.85
C GLY A 36 -9.07 11.10 -10.13
N TYR A 37 -7.91 11.66 -9.81
CA TYR A 37 -6.91 10.96 -8.99
C TYR A 37 -7.36 10.80 -7.54
N VAL A 38 -7.92 11.84 -6.94
CA VAL A 38 -8.42 11.83 -5.56
C VAL A 38 -9.57 10.85 -5.42
N ASP A 39 -10.54 10.88 -6.33
CA ASP A 39 -11.70 9.99 -6.32
C ASP A 39 -11.27 8.53 -6.34
N LYS A 40 -10.36 8.14 -7.22
CA LYS A 40 -9.80 6.78 -7.28
C LYS A 40 -9.14 6.36 -5.96
N ALA A 41 -8.48 7.29 -5.28
CA ALA A 41 -7.84 7.01 -3.99
C ALA A 41 -8.87 6.78 -2.88
N TYR A 42 -9.92 7.60 -2.84
CA TYR A 42 -11.01 7.44 -1.87
C TYR A 42 -11.87 6.21 -2.15
N ASP A 43 -12.20 5.92 -3.41
CA ASP A 43 -12.92 4.69 -3.80
C ASP A 43 -12.16 3.43 -3.34
N LEU A 44 -10.82 3.47 -3.45
CA LEU A 44 -9.99 2.38 -2.97
C LEU A 44 -9.98 2.30 -1.43
N ALA A 45 -9.93 3.44 -0.74
CA ALA A 45 -9.98 3.51 0.71
C ALA A 45 -11.33 3.03 1.27
N GLU A 46 -12.44 3.37 0.60
CA GLU A 46 -13.79 2.92 0.94
C GLU A 46 -13.92 1.40 0.81
N LYS A 47 -13.41 0.81 -0.26
CA LYS A 47 -13.35 -0.66 -0.43
C LYS A 47 -12.55 -1.34 0.68
N VAL A 48 -11.46 -0.70 1.15
CA VAL A 48 -10.69 -1.23 2.28
C VAL A 48 -11.48 -1.13 3.57
N ALA A 49 -12.16 -0.01 3.82
CA ALA A 49 -12.98 0.19 5.01
C ALA A 49 -14.14 -0.80 5.11
N GLU A 50 -14.79 -1.11 3.98
CA GLU A 50 -15.83 -2.14 3.89
C GLU A 50 -15.29 -3.53 4.20
N ALA A 51 -14.15 -3.88 3.61
CA ALA A 51 -13.53 -5.20 3.80
C ALA A 51 -12.83 -5.34 5.17
N ARG A 52 -12.37 -4.23 5.75
CA ARG A 52 -11.60 -4.17 6.99
C ARG A 52 -11.95 -2.93 7.80
N PRO A 53 -13.08 -2.95 8.54
CA PRO A 53 -13.58 -1.78 9.27
C PRO A 53 -12.58 -1.18 10.26
N ARG A 54 -11.70 -1.98 10.86
CA ARG A 54 -10.65 -1.51 11.79
C ARG A 54 -9.59 -0.63 11.14
N GLU A 55 -9.40 -0.73 9.82
CA GLU A 55 -8.41 0.06 9.08
C GLU A 55 -8.99 1.39 8.53
N THR A 56 -10.26 1.71 8.84
CA THR A 56 -10.99 2.86 8.28
C THR A 56 -10.24 4.17 8.49
N ASP A 57 -9.88 4.50 9.72
CA ASP A 57 -9.21 5.76 10.06
C ASP A 57 -7.84 5.88 9.38
N ARG A 58 -7.15 4.75 9.31
CA ARG A 58 -5.84 4.66 8.69
C ARG A 58 -5.90 4.89 7.19
N VAL A 59 -6.83 4.23 6.49
CA VAL A 59 -6.94 4.40 5.03
C VAL A 59 -7.50 5.78 4.67
N GLU A 60 -8.38 6.34 5.49
CA GLU A 60 -8.83 7.72 5.33
C GLU A 60 -7.69 8.73 5.47
N ALA A 61 -6.83 8.57 6.47
CA ALA A 61 -5.64 9.39 6.65
C ALA A 61 -4.67 9.28 5.45
N LEU A 62 -4.51 8.06 4.88
CA LEU A 62 -3.72 7.83 3.68
C LEU A 62 -4.33 8.52 2.46
N ALA A 63 -5.65 8.43 2.26
CA ALA A 63 -6.36 9.09 1.16
C ALA A 63 -6.25 10.63 1.27
N LYS A 64 -6.43 11.19 2.46
CA LYS A 64 -6.22 12.63 2.73
C LYS A 64 -4.76 13.06 2.41
N ARG A 65 -3.79 12.25 2.80
CA ARG A 65 -2.38 12.51 2.49
C ARG A 65 -2.10 12.43 0.99
N TYR A 66 -2.69 11.47 0.30
CA TYR A 66 -2.57 11.34 -1.16
C TYR A 66 -3.14 12.56 -1.87
N SER A 67 -4.34 13.02 -1.49
CA SER A 67 -4.97 14.22 -2.03
C SER A 67 -4.06 15.44 -1.93
N LYS A 68 -3.52 15.73 -0.73
CA LYS A 68 -2.61 16.88 -0.51
C LYS A 68 -1.34 16.79 -1.38
N ARG A 69 -0.70 15.62 -1.41
CA ARG A 69 0.53 15.42 -2.19
C ARG A 69 0.30 15.48 -3.69
N MET A 70 -0.85 14.98 -4.16
CA MET A 70 -1.21 15.03 -5.58
C MET A 70 -1.45 16.47 -6.04
N ALA A 71 -2.15 17.29 -5.24
CA ALA A 71 -2.32 18.71 -5.53
C ALA A 71 -0.98 19.45 -5.58
N GLU A 72 -0.10 19.15 -4.62
CA GLU A 72 1.25 19.71 -4.59
C GLU A 72 2.07 19.33 -5.83
N TYR A 73 2.03 18.05 -6.23
CA TYR A 73 2.67 17.57 -7.46
C TYR A 73 2.19 18.34 -8.69
N MET A 74 0.86 18.45 -8.88
CA MET A 74 0.28 19.10 -10.04
C MET A 74 0.54 20.60 -10.09
N ASN A 75 0.48 21.28 -8.95
CA ASN A 75 0.82 22.68 -8.85
C ASN A 75 2.32 22.95 -9.12
N ARG A 76 3.21 22.06 -8.62
CA ARG A 76 4.65 22.12 -8.95
C ARG A 76 4.89 21.91 -10.44
N GLU A 77 4.19 20.96 -11.06
CA GLU A 77 4.30 20.68 -12.49
C GLU A 77 3.96 21.90 -13.32
N SER A 78 2.82 22.54 -13.04
CA SER A 78 2.40 23.78 -13.67
C SER A 78 3.43 24.91 -13.47
N ASN A 79 3.92 25.09 -12.24
CA ASN A 79 4.96 26.07 -11.95
C ASN A 79 6.24 25.83 -12.75
N ILE A 80 6.66 24.58 -12.90
CA ILE A 80 7.83 24.22 -13.70
C ILE A 80 7.56 24.49 -15.18
N GLY A 81 6.35 24.15 -15.67
CA GLY A 81 5.94 24.42 -17.06
C GLY A 81 6.03 25.88 -17.47
N CYS A 82 5.71 26.80 -16.55
CA CYS A 82 5.79 28.24 -16.79
C CYS A 82 7.21 28.80 -16.96
N ARG A 83 8.27 28.04 -16.62
CA ARG A 83 9.63 28.60 -16.56
C ARG A 83 10.27 28.84 -17.91
N CYS A 84 10.01 27.98 -18.90
CA CYS A 84 10.63 28.06 -20.22
C CYS A 84 9.72 27.43 -21.26
N PRO A 85 9.43 28.11 -22.37
CA PRO A 85 8.60 27.56 -23.43
C PRO A 85 9.26 26.32 -24.08
N SER A 86 8.46 25.56 -24.83
CA SER A 86 8.97 24.55 -25.73
C SER A 86 9.63 25.22 -26.95
N VAL A 87 10.62 24.55 -27.54
CA VAL A 87 11.23 25.02 -28.79
C VAL A 87 10.22 25.12 -29.92
N MET A 88 9.17 24.33 -29.90
CA MET A 88 8.06 24.34 -30.86
C MET A 88 7.26 25.66 -30.81
N ILE A 89 7.15 26.23 -29.60
CA ILE A 89 6.42 27.49 -29.35
C ILE A 89 7.31 28.70 -29.59
N SER A 90 8.55 28.69 -29.09
CA SER A 90 9.46 29.86 -29.15
C SER A 90 10.36 29.90 -30.36
N GLY A 91 10.45 28.81 -31.12
CA GLY A 91 11.43 28.66 -32.19
C GLY A 91 12.83 28.32 -31.68
N ALA A 92 13.72 27.91 -32.62
CA ALA A 92 15.08 27.49 -32.29
C ALA A 92 16.09 28.62 -32.13
N GLY A 93 15.78 29.82 -32.69
CA GLY A 93 16.66 30.99 -32.65
C GLY A 93 16.84 31.52 -31.23
N ASN A 94 18.09 31.59 -30.76
CA ASN A 94 18.43 32.05 -29.39
C ASN A 94 17.71 31.30 -28.23
N PHE A 95 17.36 30.02 -28.46
CA PHE A 95 16.66 29.24 -27.46
C PHE A 95 17.47 29.11 -26.15
N PRO A 96 16.86 29.36 -24.98
CA PRO A 96 17.57 29.41 -23.73
C PRO A 96 17.87 28.01 -23.18
N VAL A 97 18.81 27.28 -23.77
CA VAL A 97 19.15 25.88 -23.49
C VAL A 97 19.41 25.66 -21.98
N LYS A 98 20.24 26.48 -21.33
CA LYS A 98 20.56 26.35 -19.91
C LYS A 98 19.32 26.49 -19.00
N LYS A 99 18.35 27.33 -19.39
CA LYS A 99 17.09 27.49 -18.65
C LYS A 99 16.21 26.25 -18.83
N LYS A 100 16.21 25.69 -20.04
CA LYS A 100 15.48 24.46 -20.34
C LYS A 100 16.05 23.25 -19.59
N GLU A 101 17.36 23.10 -19.53
CA GLU A 101 18.02 22.05 -18.74
C GLU A 101 17.63 22.11 -17.27
N LYS A 102 17.61 23.29 -16.64
CA LYS A 102 17.14 23.47 -15.27
C LYS A 102 15.65 23.12 -15.11
N GLN A 103 14.84 23.39 -16.11
CA GLN A 103 13.42 23.01 -16.12
C GLN A 103 13.27 21.48 -16.15
N VAL A 104 14.03 20.80 -17.01
CA VAL A 104 14.02 19.32 -17.10
C VAL A 104 14.44 18.70 -15.78
N GLN A 105 15.52 19.17 -15.15
CA GLN A 105 15.94 18.70 -13.82
C GLN A 105 14.86 18.92 -12.74
N ALA A 106 14.11 20.03 -12.85
CA ALA A 106 13.01 20.28 -11.92
C ALA A 106 11.85 19.30 -12.15
N TRP A 107 11.54 18.93 -13.39
CA TRP A 107 10.54 17.91 -13.73
C TRP A 107 10.96 16.53 -13.22
N GLU A 108 12.23 16.15 -13.37
CA GLU A 108 12.75 14.87 -12.84
C GLU A 108 12.54 14.76 -11.32
N LYS A 109 12.85 15.83 -10.58
CA LYS A 109 12.59 15.88 -9.13
C LYS A 109 11.10 15.81 -8.80
N ASN A 110 10.26 16.48 -9.59
CA ASN A 110 8.82 16.43 -9.41
C ASN A 110 8.25 15.03 -9.76
N HIS A 111 8.81 14.35 -10.75
CA HIS A 111 8.45 12.97 -11.05
C HIS A 111 8.82 11.99 -9.93
N GLN A 112 9.97 12.18 -9.27
CA GLN A 112 10.32 11.42 -8.06
C GLN A 112 9.28 11.63 -6.95
N PHE A 113 8.85 12.88 -6.74
CA PHE A 113 7.79 13.21 -5.78
C PHE A 113 6.44 12.53 -6.14
N TYR A 114 6.09 12.48 -7.43
CA TYR A 114 4.93 11.76 -7.91
C TYR A 114 5.04 10.25 -7.62
N THR A 115 6.17 9.65 -7.92
CA THR A 115 6.42 8.22 -7.67
C THR A 115 6.28 7.88 -6.18
N GLU A 116 6.79 8.75 -5.29
CA GLU A 116 6.59 8.58 -3.86
C GLU A 116 5.13 8.74 -3.44
N THR A 117 4.40 9.63 -4.10
CA THR A 117 2.97 9.83 -3.85
C THR A 117 2.17 8.60 -4.27
N GLN A 118 2.51 7.95 -5.39
CA GLN A 118 1.87 6.71 -5.83
C GLN A 118 2.08 5.54 -4.85
N LYS A 119 3.19 5.49 -4.12
CA LYS A 119 3.41 4.49 -3.06
C LYS A 119 2.33 4.52 -1.95
N ILE A 120 1.63 5.64 -1.79
CA ILE A 120 0.51 5.73 -0.85
C ILE A 120 -0.66 4.86 -1.34
N LEU A 121 -0.99 4.90 -2.63
CA LEU A 121 -2.02 4.01 -3.20
C LEU A 121 -1.62 2.54 -3.08
N ASP A 122 -0.35 2.23 -3.33
CA ASP A 122 0.14 0.86 -3.19
C ASP A 122 0.06 0.37 -1.73
N LYS A 123 0.25 1.28 -0.77
CA LYS A 123 0.04 0.98 0.64
C LYS A 123 -1.44 0.67 0.93
N ILE A 124 -2.39 1.47 0.42
CA ILE A 124 -3.83 1.21 0.59
C ILE A 124 -4.20 -0.15 -0.05
N LYS A 125 -3.70 -0.44 -1.26
CA LYS A 125 -3.87 -1.76 -1.92
C LYS A 125 -3.26 -2.90 -1.11
N GLY A 126 -2.11 -2.66 -0.47
CA GLY A 126 -1.46 -3.62 0.42
C GLY A 126 -2.33 -3.98 1.62
N ILE A 127 -2.97 -2.98 2.23
CA ILE A 127 -3.93 -3.17 3.32
C ILE A 127 -5.11 -4.02 2.84
N LEU A 128 -5.69 -3.72 1.67
CA LEU A 128 -6.79 -4.50 1.09
C LEU A 128 -6.44 -5.98 0.92
N ARG A 129 -5.23 -6.25 0.43
CA ARG A 129 -4.74 -7.63 0.18
C ARG A 129 -4.31 -8.37 1.45
N GLY A 130 -4.31 -7.73 2.61
CA GLY A 130 -3.78 -8.32 3.85
C GLY A 130 -2.26 -8.50 3.88
N LYS A 131 -1.54 -7.88 2.96
CA LYS A 131 -0.07 -7.93 2.85
C LYS A 131 0.60 -6.71 3.48
N ASP A 132 -0.13 -5.96 4.30
CA ASP A 132 0.41 -4.77 4.93
C ASP A 132 1.45 -5.12 5.99
N ILE A 133 2.51 -4.31 6.02
CA ILE A 133 3.59 -4.48 7.00
C ILE A 133 3.14 -3.85 8.32
N ILE A 134 3.00 -4.66 9.35
CA ILE A 134 2.75 -4.20 10.70
C ILE A 134 4.05 -3.66 11.26
N LYS A 135 4.12 -2.35 11.54
CA LYS A 135 5.29 -1.74 12.18
C LYS A 135 5.18 -1.84 13.69
N SER A 136 6.31 -1.98 14.39
CA SER A 136 6.34 -2.03 15.84
C SER A 136 5.92 -0.71 16.51
N SER A 137 5.94 0.40 15.75
CA SER A 137 5.49 1.73 16.17
C SER A 137 3.99 1.98 15.95
N ASP A 138 3.27 1.05 15.32
CA ASP A 138 1.83 1.21 15.12
C ASP A 138 1.14 0.98 16.49
N GLU A 139 0.19 1.83 16.88
CA GLU A 139 -0.49 1.74 18.18
C GLU A 139 -1.24 0.41 18.37
N ASP A 140 -1.78 -0.12 17.26
CA ASP A 140 -2.51 -1.38 17.17
C ASP A 140 -1.61 -2.59 16.80
N ALA A 141 -0.28 -2.42 16.82
CA ALA A 141 0.66 -3.45 16.33
C ALA A 141 0.48 -4.80 17.04
N ILE A 142 0.27 -4.79 18.36
CA ILE A 142 0.11 -6.01 19.16
C ILE A 142 -1.16 -6.74 18.74
N GLU A 143 -2.29 -6.03 18.70
CA GLU A 143 -3.59 -6.60 18.33
C GLU A 143 -3.58 -7.23 16.95
N ARG A 144 -3.03 -6.50 15.96
CA ARG A 144 -2.88 -7.00 14.57
C ARG A 144 -1.94 -8.18 14.44
N LEU A 145 -0.90 -8.24 15.26
CA LEU A 145 0.01 -9.39 15.29
C LEU A 145 -0.66 -10.60 15.95
N GLU A 146 -1.48 -10.40 16.98
CA GLU A 146 -2.27 -11.47 17.61
C GLU A 146 -3.29 -12.05 16.64
N GLU A 147 -4.05 -11.22 15.93
CA GLU A 147 -4.96 -11.68 14.88
C GLU A 147 -4.23 -12.48 13.78
N LYS A 148 -3.06 -12.00 13.38
CA LYS A 148 -2.22 -12.72 12.41
C LYS A 148 -1.74 -14.05 12.97
N LEU A 149 -1.42 -14.10 14.23
CA LEU A 149 -0.98 -15.31 14.93
C LEU A 149 -2.10 -16.35 14.97
N ASP A 150 -3.30 -15.93 15.31
CA ASP A 150 -4.48 -16.81 15.37
C ASP A 150 -4.82 -17.37 13.98
N ALA A 151 -4.78 -16.53 12.95
CA ALA A 151 -4.97 -16.99 11.57
C ALA A 151 -3.89 -17.99 11.11
N LEU A 152 -2.64 -17.81 11.53
CA LEU A 152 -1.55 -18.76 11.24
C LEU A 152 -1.73 -20.09 11.98
N LYS A 153 -2.20 -20.06 13.24
CA LYS A 153 -2.49 -21.26 14.03
C LYS A 153 -3.67 -22.02 13.46
N GLU A 154 -4.75 -21.33 13.11
CA GLU A 154 -5.91 -21.93 12.43
C GLU A 154 -5.49 -22.60 11.11
N ASN A 155 -4.70 -21.92 10.30
CA ASN A 155 -4.17 -22.49 9.06
C ASN A 155 -3.30 -23.73 9.30
N GLN A 156 -2.51 -23.74 10.38
CA GLN A 156 -1.70 -24.90 10.78
C GLN A 156 -2.57 -26.10 11.12
N GLU A 157 -3.61 -25.89 11.91
CA GLU A 157 -4.57 -26.94 12.29
C GLU A 157 -5.34 -27.44 11.08
N ARG A 158 -5.78 -26.53 10.21
CA ARG A 158 -6.45 -26.87 8.95
C ARG A 158 -5.58 -27.76 8.05
N MET A 159 -4.31 -27.39 7.85
CA MET A 159 -3.37 -28.21 7.04
C MET A 159 -3.15 -29.60 7.66
N ARG A 160 -3.08 -29.69 9.01
CA ARG A 160 -2.96 -30.97 9.72
C ARG A 160 -4.22 -31.82 9.56
N ALA A 161 -5.41 -31.21 9.70
CA ALA A 161 -6.69 -31.91 9.55
C ALA A 161 -6.86 -32.45 8.12
N VAL A 162 -6.53 -31.65 7.11
CA VAL A 162 -6.55 -32.07 5.70
C VAL A 162 -5.62 -33.25 5.47
N ASN A 163 -4.38 -33.17 5.93
CA ASN A 163 -3.42 -34.27 5.76
C ASN A 163 -3.85 -35.55 6.52
N LYS A 164 -4.54 -35.40 7.66
CA LYS A 164 -5.13 -36.53 8.38
C LYS A 164 -6.26 -37.17 7.59
N ALA A 165 -7.18 -36.37 7.04
CA ALA A 165 -8.30 -36.85 6.23
C ALA A 165 -7.84 -37.58 4.95
N ILE A 166 -6.81 -37.06 4.28
CA ILE A 166 -6.23 -37.67 3.07
C ILE A 166 -5.60 -39.05 3.37
N ARG A 167 -4.99 -39.22 4.55
CA ARG A 167 -4.33 -40.46 4.96
C ARG A 167 -5.30 -41.54 5.45
N LEU A 168 -6.59 -41.25 5.60
CA LEU A 168 -7.58 -42.23 6.00
C LEU A 168 -7.68 -43.37 4.93
N LYS A 169 -7.63 -44.61 5.39
CA LYS A 169 -7.79 -45.82 4.51
C LYS A 169 -9.15 -45.80 3.80
N ASN A 170 -10.19 -45.31 4.46
CA ASN A 170 -11.50 -45.10 3.86
C ASN A 170 -11.55 -43.74 3.18
N THR A 171 -11.34 -43.72 1.86
CA THR A 171 -11.33 -42.49 1.05
C THR A 171 -12.65 -41.73 1.13
N LYS A 172 -13.81 -42.42 1.11
CA LYS A 172 -15.13 -41.76 1.20
C LYS A 172 -15.29 -41.01 2.49
N LYS A 173 -14.89 -41.59 3.63
CA LYS A 173 -14.91 -40.90 4.91
C LYS A 173 -13.95 -39.72 4.96
N GLY A 174 -12.75 -39.87 4.36
CA GLY A 174 -11.81 -38.75 4.23
C GLY A 174 -12.35 -37.61 3.40
N ASP A 175 -13.05 -37.89 2.32
CA ASP A 175 -13.67 -36.87 1.46
C ASP A 175 -14.84 -36.16 2.17
N GLU A 176 -15.62 -36.87 2.97
CA GLU A 176 -16.66 -36.29 3.83
C GLU A 176 -16.05 -35.33 4.86
N GLU A 177 -14.94 -35.71 5.52
CA GLU A 177 -14.23 -34.84 6.45
C GLU A 177 -13.68 -33.59 5.75
N LEU A 178 -13.16 -33.72 4.51
CA LEU A 178 -12.69 -32.58 3.72
C LEU A 178 -13.83 -31.64 3.30
N LYS A 179 -15.01 -32.18 2.97
CA LYS A 179 -16.22 -31.38 2.68
C LYS A 179 -16.70 -30.61 3.92
N ILE A 180 -16.63 -31.21 5.10
CA ILE A 180 -16.94 -30.54 6.37
C ILE A 180 -15.96 -29.37 6.63
N LEU A 181 -14.69 -29.51 6.23
CA LEU A 181 -13.68 -28.44 6.27
C LEU A 181 -13.86 -27.38 5.18
N GLY A 182 -14.89 -27.48 4.33
CA GLY A 182 -15.27 -26.51 3.32
C GLY A 182 -14.56 -26.64 1.97
N TYR A 183 -13.97 -27.81 1.66
CA TYR A 183 -13.35 -28.06 0.36
C TYR A 183 -14.36 -28.56 -0.67
N SER A 184 -14.30 -28.03 -1.90
CA SER A 184 -15.08 -28.53 -3.03
C SER A 184 -14.54 -29.87 -3.55
N ASP A 185 -15.37 -30.59 -4.32
CA ASP A 185 -14.94 -31.87 -4.92
C ASP A 185 -13.71 -31.72 -5.82
N GLU A 186 -13.60 -30.61 -6.54
CA GLU A 186 -12.44 -30.28 -7.38
C GLU A 186 -11.17 -30.07 -6.54
N GLN A 187 -11.28 -29.33 -5.44
CA GLN A 187 -10.17 -29.10 -4.51
C GLN A 187 -9.73 -30.39 -3.79
N ILE A 188 -10.68 -31.26 -3.48
CA ILE A 188 -10.39 -32.58 -2.88
C ILE A 188 -9.61 -33.43 -3.88
N GLN A 189 -10.00 -33.44 -5.15
CA GLN A 189 -9.29 -34.14 -6.19
C GLN A 189 -7.88 -33.60 -6.41
N GLU A 190 -7.71 -32.28 -6.40
CA GLU A 190 -6.40 -31.64 -6.47
C GLU A 190 -5.51 -32.05 -5.30
N LEU A 191 -6.03 -32.00 -4.06
CA LEU A 191 -5.29 -32.40 -2.85
C LEU A 191 -4.90 -33.89 -2.83
N ARG A 192 -5.65 -34.76 -3.52
CA ARG A 192 -5.35 -36.20 -3.69
C ARG A 192 -4.43 -36.48 -4.86
N THR A 193 -4.29 -35.54 -5.78
CA THR A 193 -3.37 -35.71 -6.92
C THR A 193 -1.93 -35.58 -6.44
N PRO A 194 -1.08 -36.56 -6.66
CA PRO A 194 0.32 -36.50 -6.26
C PRO A 194 1.05 -35.38 -6.99
N ASP A 195 1.88 -34.64 -6.27
CA ASP A 195 2.80 -33.68 -6.88
C ASP A 195 3.94 -34.41 -7.63
N PHE A 196 4.86 -33.65 -8.26
CA PHE A 196 6.00 -34.19 -8.99
C PHE A 196 6.96 -35.05 -8.14
N MET A 197 6.83 -35.02 -6.80
CA MET A 197 7.57 -35.81 -5.82
C MET A 197 6.72 -36.99 -5.28
N GLY A 198 5.52 -37.19 -5.78
CA GLY A 198 4.60 -38.23 -5.33
C GLY A 198 3.90 -37.94 -4.00
N ARG A 199 3.90 -36.68 -3.53
CA ARG A 199 3.28 -36.27 -2.26
C ARG A 199 1.83 -35.85 -2.48
N VAL A 200 0.95 -36.21 -1.56
CA VAL A 200 -0.47 -35.84 -1.55
C VAL A 200 -0.76 -34.90 -0.36
N GLY A 201 -1.72 -34.01 -0.53
CA GLY A 201 -2.08 -33.02 0.49
C GLY A 201 -1.06 -31.90 0.67
N PHE A 202 -1.01 -31.30 1.84
CA PHE A 202 -0.05 -30.24 2.14
C PHE A 202 1.32 -30.84 2.43
N PRO A 203 2.37 -30.44 1.69
CA PRO A 203 3.72 -30.96 1.88
C PRO A 203 4.32 -30.52 3.23
N ALA A 204 5.27 -31.30 3.76
CA ALA A 204 5.87 -31.04 5.05
C ALA A 204 6.51 -29.64 5.17
N TYR A 205 7.11 -29.14 4.10
CA TYR A 205 7.71 -27.80 4.09
C TYR A 205 6.68 -26.68 4.29
N ALA A 206 5.43 -26.85 3.81
CA ALA A 206 4.37 -25.87 4.01
C ALA A 206 3.99 -25.76 5.49
N LEU A 207 3.87 -26.90 6.18
CA LEU A 207 3.62 -26.93 7.61
C LEU A 207 4.80 -26.38 8.41
N GLN A 208 6.04 -26.70 8.03
CA GLN A 208 7.25 -26.19 8.67
C GLN A 208 7.37 -24.67 8.51
N ASN A 209 7.16 -24.14 7.31
CA ASN A 209 7.19 -22.71 7.04
C ASN A 209 6.12 -21.94 7.81
N ASN A 210 4.90 -22.50 7.87
CA ASN A 210 3.82 -21.89 8.63
C ASN A 210 4.15 -21.90 10.15
N ASN A 211 4.67 -23.00 10.66
CA ASN A 211 5.10 -23.10 12.06
C ASN A 211 6.23 -22.12 12.39
N ALA A 212 7.22 -21.96 11.51
CA ALA A 212 8.28 -20.97 11.67
C ALA A 212 7.73 -19.53 11.70
N ASN A 213 6.69 -19.26 10.90
CA ASN A 213 6.01 -17.95 10.93
C ASN A 213 5.24 -17.74 12.22
N ILE A 214 4.58 -18.78 12.77
CA ILE A 214 3.92 -18.73 14.07
C ILE A 214 4.93 -18.30 15.15
N HIS A 215 6.07 -19.00 15.27
CA HIS A 215 7.08 -18.65 16.26
C HIS A 215 7.63 -17.24 16.09
N ARG A 216 7.91 -16.77 14.87
CA ARG A 216 8.38 -15.39 14.62
C ARG A 216 7.36 -14.35 15.10
N VAL A 217 6.08 -14.59 14.84
CA VAL A 217 5.02 -13.66 15.24
C VAL A 217 4.82 -13.70 16.75
N GLU A 218 4.85 -14.89 17.39
CA GLU A 218 4.79 -15.06 18.85
C GLU A 218 5.92 -14.30 19.56
N GLU A 219 7.15 -14.48 19.13
CA GLU A 219 8.30 -13.77 19.68
C GLU A 219 8.17 -12.25 19.53
N ARG A 220 7.67 -11.80 18.38
CA ARG A 220 7.46 -10.38 18.14
C ARG A 220 6.36 -9.80 19.03
N VAL A 221 5.23 -10.49 19.21
CA VAL A 221 4.15 -10.08 20.14
C VAL A 221 4.70 -10.00 21.55
N LYS A 222 5.43 -11.03 21.99
CA LYS A 222 6.05 -11.07 23.33
C LYS A 222 7.01 -9.90 23.56
N SER A 223 7.84 -9.60 22.58
CA SER A 223 8.79 -8.47 22.63
C SER A 223 8.07 -7.13 22.73
N LEU A 224 7.02 -6.89 21.92
CA LEU A 224 6.27 -5.65 21.95
C LEU A 224 5.49 -5.47 23.26
N LYS A 225 4.88 -6.55 23.80
CA LYS A 225 4.23 -6.52 25.12
C LYS A 225 5.21 -6.16 26.23
N ALA A 226 6.40 -6.76 26.22
CA ALA A 226 7.44 -6.48 27.21
C ALA A 226 7.95 -5.02 27.12
N VAL A 227 8.03 -4.44 25.91
CA VAL A 227 8.38 -3.02 25.73
C VAL A 227 7.26 -2.11 26.26
N LYS A 228 6.00 -2.46 25.97
CA LYS A 228 4.84 -1.68 26.46
C LYS A 228 4.71 -1.72 27.99
N GLU A 229 4.99 -2.86 28.62
CA GLU A 229 4.97 -3.02 30.08
C GLU A 229 6.10 -2.25 30.80
N LYS A 230 7.29 -2.14 30.15
CA LYS A 230 8.43 -1.39 30.71
C LYS A 230 8.24 0.12 30.67
N GLY A 231 7.22 0.62 29.96
CA GLY A 231 6.97 2.02 29.72
C GLY A 231 8.00 2.66 28.81
N THR A 232 7.62 3.76 28.19
CA THR A 232 8.55 4.67 27.49
C THR A 232 9.37 5.36 28.57
N LYS A 233 10.66 5.10 28.70
CA LYS A 233 11.54 5.96 29.48
C LYS A 233 11.62 7.29 28.71
N GLU A 234 10.92 8.31 29.17
CA GLU A 234 11.14 9.68 28.76
C GLU A 234 12.54 10.06 29.23
N THR A 235 13.49 10.15 28.33
CA THR A 235 14.77 10.80 28.59
C THR A 235 14.55 12.28 28.35
N GLU A 236 14.33 13.06 29.41
CA GLU A 236 14.46 14.50 29.39
C GLU A 236 15.94 14.81 29.07
N PHE A 237 16.18 15.31 27.86
CA PHE A 237 17.43 15.95 27.52
C PHE A 237 17.38 17.38 28.09
N GLU A 238 18.06 17.65 29.20
CA GLU A 238 18.40 19.01 29.59
C GLU A 238 19.25 19.63 28.48
N LEU A 239 18.63 20.52 27.70
CA LEU A 239 19.35 21.42 26.80
C LEU A 239 20.14 22.40 27.67
N SER A 240 21.40 22.07 27.96
CA SER A 240 22.31 23.08 28.50
C SER A 240 22.57 24.11 27.41
N LEU A 241 21.98 25.30 27.60
CA LEU A 241 22.30 26.50 26.85
C LEU A 241 23.76 26.85 27.13
N ILE A 242 24.66 26.50 26.20
CA ILE A 242 26.01 27.07 26.16
C ILE A 242 25.87 28.46 25.58
N HIS A 243 25.87 29.46 26.45
CA HIS A 243 26.10 30.85 26.06
C HIS A 243 27.59 30.97 25.68
N ILE A 244 27.85 31.23 24.41
CA ILE A 244 29.11 31.81 23.92
C ILE A 244 28.91 33.32 23.74
#